data_d2a6914c2a9b96178bfeeb766a8c20b6
#
_entry.id   d2a6914c2a9b96178bfeeb766a8c20b6
#
_cell.length_a   1.000
_cell.length_b   1.000
_cell.length_c   1.000
_cell.angle_alpha   90.00
_cell.angle_beta   90.00
_cell.angle_gamma   90.00
#
_symmetry.space_group_name_H-M   'P 1'
#
loop_
_entity.id
_entity.type
_entity.pdbx_description
1 polymer ?
#
loop_
_entity_poly.entity_id
_entity_poly.type
_entity_poly.pdbx_seq_one_letter_code
_entity_poly.pdbx_strand_id
1 'polypeptide(L)'
;MISFQEQRYDRQLRLWGDRGQEILGKSKICLLGSSAVGSELLKNLVLPGIGEFIIVDDALVNKEDLGNNFFVTSAHIGKPRAQVVAECVSELNTDVRGNFLVENLETLLEGDPSFFMGFSAIIYTSVREGPLIRLSRIVSRTNIPIITCYSVGFVGFLRVSVSEHVIIESHPDSTKPDFRLDNPPKALIDLFNHPENDFDSLSANELSQVPWLIIVYKYLSIFQRKYGRFPSSYSDKREICKYINEAAEFFIDKCRSRGEELEATFELVNFHEAARSVNIALTETKLPEEVRAIFEDDQCRLSGYSPTSDPSADNRRFPLFRNQSGNNPIAVNPSLLNFWNLAAALKDYTFNEGGGNLPIRGDLPDMTSSSEKYLKLLTVYREAAENAVEQLASRLSNIEGLPLEDIRIFAKNAAYIRVIRCGSLEEELKQSPARVEDLHLIPSYEGNDAMLWYFMLRGAAGFYEENGRWPGNPYGSSGESAAPIAEGGSDEQFSPHIVELDMPRLKNHVNRVLTSSGVAVNRVSDDFVHEMCRFGGGEIHSIAAFMGGIAAQEVIKLVTHQFVPICQPLIYNGITQQITLLEF
;
A
#
# COMPACT_ATOMS: atom_id res chain seq x y z
N MET A 1 10.61 11.16 -30.26
CA MET A 1 11.52 10.06 -29.84
C MET A 1 11.29 9.85 -28.36
N ILE A 2 10.88 8.64 -27.99
CA ILE A 2 10.74 8.23 -26.58
C ILE A 2 12.14 8.29 -25.96
N SER A 3 12.29 8.93 -24.80
CA SER A 3 13.59 9.02 -24.14
C SER A 3 14.10 7.63 -23.73
N PHE A 4 15.42 7.46 -23.56
CA PHE A 4 15.99 6.18 -23.12
C PHE A 4 15.44 5.77 -21.74
N GLN A 5 15.19 6.73 -20.86
CA GLN A 5 14.56 6.51 -19.55
C GLN A 5 13.10 6.03 -19.67
N GLU A 6 12.31 6.62 -20.57
CA GLU A 6 10.95 6.15 -20.85
C GLU A 6 10.93 4.72 -21.36
N GLN A 7 11.91 4.31 -22.17
CA GLN A 7 12.01 2.92 -22.63
C GLN A 7 12.42 1.96 -21.53
N ARG A 8 13.34 2.36 -20.65
CA ARG A 8 13.82 1.52 -19.53
C ARG A 8 12.72 1.21 -18.54
N TYR A 9 11.89 2.21 -18.22
CA TYR A 9 10.86 2.12 -17.19
C TYR A 9 9.43 1.94 -17.71
N ASP A 10 9.22 1.69 -19.03
CA ASP A 10 7.90 1.57 -19.66
C ASP A 10 6.94 0.64 -18.90
N ARG A 11 7.43 -0.49 -18.40
CA ARG A 11 6.58 -1.48 -17.72
C ARG A 11 6.05 -0.97 -16.38
N GLN A 12 6.87 -0.27 -15.65
CA GLN A 12 6.50 0.26 -14.34
C GLN A 12 5.74 1.59 -14.45
N LEU A 13 5.98 2.39 -15.50
CA LEU A 13 5.16 3.56 -15.80
C LEU A 13 3.68 3.21 -16.01
N ARG A 14 3.40 2.00 -16.49
CA ARG A 14 2.03 1.48 -16.62
C ARG A 14 1.38 1.13 -15.28
N LEU A 15 2.15 0.94 -14.21
CA LEU A 15 1.67 0.57 -12.87
C LEU A 15 1.43 1.80 -12.00
N TRP A 16 2.40 2.71 -11.92
CA TRP A 16 2.33 3.88 -11.03
C TRP A 16 2.49 5.23 -11.73
N GLY A 17 2.49 5.25 -13.08
CA GLY A 17 2.52 6.46 -13.87
C GLY A 17 3.84 7.25 -13.78
N ASP A 18 3.91 8.34 -14.54
CA ASP A 18 5.08 9.22 -14.58
C ASP A 18 5.35 9.86 -13.22
N ARG A 19 4.29 10.26 -12.52
CA ARG A 19 4.39 10.87 -11.18
C ARG A 19 4.96 9.92 -10.14
N GLY A 20 4.48 8.67 -10.10
CA GLY A 20 5.01 7.66 -9.19
C GLY A 20 6.48 7.37 -9.47
N GLN A 21 6.89 7.32 -10.74
CA GLN A 21 8.28 7.14 -11.14
C GLN A 21 9.15 8.35 -10.74
N GLU A 22 8.64 9.57 -10.90
CA GLU A 22 9.35 10.77 -10.48
C GLU A 22 9.58 10.82 -8.96
N ILE A 23 8.56 10.46 -8.17
CA ILE A 23 8.67 10.38 -6.70
C ILE A 23 9.68 9.31 -6.31
N LEU A 24 9.60 8.12 -6.93
CA LEU A 24 10.54 7.02 -6.69
C LEU A 24 11.98 7.44 -7.02
N GLY A 25 12.21 8.11 -8.15
CA GLY A 25 13.53 8.63 -8.57
C GLY A 25 14.09 9.75 -7.68
N LYS A 26 13.29 10.36 -6.82
CA LYS A 26 13.71 11.34 -5.81
C LYS A 26 13.88 10.74 -4.42
N SER A 27 13.51 9.48 -4.22
CA SER A 27 13.52 8.84 -2.92
C SER A 27 14.94 8.54 -2.43
N LYS A 28 15.11 8.57 -1.12
CA LYS A 28 16.33 8.21 -0.42
C LYS A 28 16.05 7.09 0.58
N ILE A 29 16.69 5.94 0.40
CA ILE A 29 16.47 4.74 1.19
C ILE A 29 17.66 4.46 2.09
N CYS A 30 17.39 4.14 3.37
CA CYS A 30 18.39 3.65 4.31
C CYS A 30 18.20 2.15 4.51
N LEU A 31 19.24 1.36 4.26
CA LEU A 31 19.26 -0.08 4.56
C LEU A 31 20.15 -0.32 5.78
N LEU A 32 19.58 -0.83 6.85
CA LEU A 32 20.26 -1.22 8.08
C LEU A 32 20.49 -2.73 8.09
N GLY A 33 21.72 -3.13 7.77
CA GLY A 33 22.13 -4.52 7.57
C GLY A 33 22.02 -4.97 6.10
N SER A 34 23.13 -5.46 5.55
CA SER A 34 23.24 -5.93 4.16
C SER A 34 23.33 -7.47 4.08
N SER A 35 22.50 -8.17 4.88
CA SER A 35 22.31 -9.61 4.80
C SER A 35 21.72 -10.05 3.45
N ALA A 36 21.49 -11.34 3.24
CA ALA A 36 20.91 -11.83 2.01
C ALA A 36 19.54 -11.17 1.71
N VAL A 37 18.65 -11.05 2.72
CA VAL A 37 17.34 -10.36 2.55
C VAL A 37 17.55 -8.89 2.22
N GLY A 38 18.43 -8.19 2.95
CA GLY A 38 18.69 -6.76 2.72
C GLY A 38 19.23 -6.47 1.32
N SER A 39 20.16 -7.29 0.86
CA SER A 39 20.77 -7.20 -0.46
C SER A 39 19.76 -7.45 -1.59
N GLU A 40 18.93 -8.48 -1.45
CA GLU A 40 17.85 -8.79 -2.40
C GLU A 40 16.78 -7.72 -2.45
N LEU A 41 16.40 -7.19 -1.29
CA LEU A 41 15.44 -6.08 -1.19
C LEU A 41 15.98 -4.84 -1.91
N LEU A 42 17.23 -4.47 -1.63
CA LEU A 42 17.85 -3.28 -2.24
C LEU A 42 17.99 -3.44 -3.75
N LYS A 43 18.36 -4.63 -4.24
CA LYS A 43 18.34 -4.94 -5.68
C LYS A 43 16.98 -4.64 -6.31
N ASN A 44 15.89 -5.08 -5.68
CA ASN A 44 14.54 -4.88 -6.16
C ASN A 44 14.07 -3.40 -6.09
N LEU A 45 14.76 -2.54 -5.35
CA LEU A 45 14.53 -1.08 -5.33
C LEU A 45 15.41 -0.33 -6.33
N VAL A 46 16.65 -0.77 -6.52
CA VAL A 46 17.59 -0.13 -7.46
C VAL A 46 17.18 -0.37 -8.91
N LEU A 47 16.72 -1.56 -9.24
CA LEU A 47 16.26 -1.86 -10.61
C LEU A 47 15.12 -0.95 -11.09
N PRO A 48 14.07 -0.65 -10.32
CA PRO A 48 13.02 0.29 -10.71
C PRO A 48 13.43 1.76 -10.61
N GLY A 49 14.61 2.08 -10.11
CA GLY A 49 15.18 3.43 -10.17
C GLY A 49 14.78 4.32 -9.00
N ILE A 50 15.02 3.88 -7.76
CA ILE A 50 15.06 4.80 -6.60
C ILE A 50 16.15 5.87 -6.80
N GLY A 51 16.06 7.02 -6.12
CA GLY A 51 17.03 8.10 -6.31
C GLY A 51 18.38 7.82 -5.67
N GLU A 52 18.35 7.40 -4.40
CA GLU A 52 19.57 7.21 -3.60
C GLU A 52 19.37 6.13 -2.53
N PHE A 53 20.44 5.42 -2.21
CA PHE A 53 20.46 4.56 -1.04
C PHE A 53 21.74 4.70 -0.22
N ILE A 54 21.63 4.40 1.08
CA ILE A 54 22.77 4.26 1.98
C ILE A 54 22.64 2.95 2.73
N ILE A 55 23.70 2.13 2.73
CA ILE A 55 23.80 0.91 3.53
C ILE A 55 24.56 1.23 4.80
N VAL A 56 24.00 0.90 5.96
CA VAL A 56 24.69 0.95 7.26
C VAL A 56 24.85 -0.47 7.77
N ASP A 57 26.10 -0.94 7.83
CA ASP A 57 26.42 -2.31 8.28
C ASP A 57 27.90 -2.36 8.70
N ASP A 58 28.17 -2.78 9.92
CA ASP A 58 29.53 -2.94 10.46
C ASP A 58 30.13 -4.35 10.22
N ALA A 59 29.33 -5.28 9.69
CA ALA A 59 29.77 -6.64 9.45
C ALA A 59 30.80 -6.74 8.31
N LEU A 60 31.69 -7.70 8.46
CA LEU A 60 32.60 -8.13 7.39
C LEU A 60 31.99 -9.33 6.67
N VAL A 61 32.28 -9.42 5.36
CA VAL A 61 31.92 -10.60 4.57
C VAL A 61 32.62 -11.83 5.14
N ASN A 62 31.87 -12.84 5.46
CA ASN A 62 32.33 -14.10 6.00
C ASN A 62 32.01 -15.29 5.09
N LYS A 63 32.37 -16.53 5.50
CA LYS A 63 32.10 -17.73 4.72
C LYS A 63 30.61 -18.07 4.61
N GLU A 64 29.81 -17.70 5.61
CA GLU A 64 28.36 -17.96 5.63
C GLU A 64 27.64 -17.10 4.58
N ASP A 65 28.12 -15.89 4.30
CA ASP A 65 27.55 -15.00 3.28
C ASP A 65 27.67 -15.59 1.85
N LEU A 66 28.68 -16.43 1.59
CA LEU A 66 28.95 -16.98 0.24
C LEU A 66 27.83 -17.87 -0.29
N GLY A 67 27.08 -18.51 0.59
CA GLY A 67 26.03 -19.47 0.22
C GLY A 67 24.67 -18.84 0.01
N ASN A 68 24.46 -17.60 0.48
CA ASN A 68 23.14 -16.99 0.55
C ASN A 68 23.07 -15.56 -0.01
N ASN A 69 24.13 -14.78 0.06
CA ASN A 69 24.15 -13.41 -0.48
C ASN A 69 24.66 -13.40 -1.92
N PHE A 70 23.78 -13.03 -2.85
CA PHE A 70 24.04 -13.03 -4.29
C PHE A 70 25.22 -12.14 -4.70
N PHE A 71 25.49 -11.05 -3.98
CA PHE A 71 26.49 -10.05 -4.35
C PHE A 71 27.89 -10.31 -3.82
N VAL A 72 28.07 -11.31 -2.96
CA VAL A 72 29.38 -11.59 -2.36
C VAL A 72 30.01 -12.83 -2.98
N THR A 73 31.33 -12.80 -3.08
CA THR A 73 32.17 -13.91 -3.57
C THR A 73 33.33 -14.16 -2.63
N SER A 74 34.05 -15.26 -2.80
CA SER A 74 35.23 -15.60 -1.99
C SER A 74 36.31 -14.51 -2.01
N ALA A 75 36.39 -13.70 -3.06
CA ALA A 75 37.31 -12.55 -3.14
C ALA A 75 36.96 -11.39 -2.22
N HIS A 76 35.76 -11.41 -1.65
CA HIS A 76 35.25 -10.38 -0.76
C HIS A 76 35.40 -10.72 0.72
N ILE A 77 35.78 -11.94 1.08
CA ILE A 77 35.96 -12.35 2.49
C ILE A 77 36.88 -11.37 3.23
N GLY A 78 36.43 -10.90 4.39
CA GLY A 78 37.13 -9.93 5.24
C GLY A 78 36.98 -8.47 4.83
N LYS A 79 36.29 -8.14 3.72
CA LYS A 79 35.93 -6.77 3.36
C LYS A 79 34.66 -6.32 4.06
N PRO A 80 34.43 -5.02 4.29
CA PRO A 80 33.18 -4.52 4.81
C PRO A 80 32.00 -4.92 3.91
N ARG A 81 30.99 -5.59 4.47
CA ARG A 81 29.85 -6.12 3.71
C ARG A 81 29.03 -4.99 3.10
N ALA A 82 28.81 -3.89 3.83
CA ALA A 82 28.16 -2.68 3.31
C ALA A 82 28.81 -2.15 2.03
N GLN A 83 30.15 -2.07 2.01
CA GLN A 83 30.89 -1.61 0.84
C GLN A 83 30.67 -2.54 -0.35
N VAL A 84 30.91 -3.83 -0.19
CA VAL A 84 30.82 -4.83 -1.26
C VAL A 84 29.41 -4.82 -1.88
N VAL A 85 28.37 -4.85 -1.05
CA VAL A 85 26.99 -4.85 -1.53
C VAL A 85 26.64 -3.54 -2.23
N ALA A 86 27.07 -2.39 -1.68
CA ALA A 86 26.80 -1.09 -2.30
C ALA A 86 27.45 -0.96 -3.68
N GLU A 87 28.71 -1.38 -3.82
CA GLU A 87 29.43 -1.37 -5.10
C GLU A 87 28.73 -2.26 -6.14
N CYS A 88 28.44 -3.52 -5.79
CA CYS A 88 27.81 -4.46 -6.70
C CYS A 88 26.38 -4.08 -7.11
N VAL A 89 25.57 -3.58 -6.17
CA VAL A 89 24.20 -3.15 -6.44
C VAL A 89 24.16 -1.88 -7.30
N SER A 90 25.12 -0.97 -7.11
CA SER A 90 25.23 0.26 -7.93
C SER A 90 25.49 -0.03 -9.41
N GLU A 91 26.13 -1.15 -9.74
CA GLU A 91 26.37 -1.56 -11.13
C GLU A 91 25.06 -1.93 -11.87
N LEU A 92 23.99 -2.30 -11.16
CA LEU A 92 22.72 -2.70 -11.77
C LEU A 92 21.96 -1.53 -12.41
N ASN A 93 22.11 -0.32 -11.84
CA ASN A 93 21.43 0.87 -12.34
C ASN A 93 22.25 2.14 -12.06
N THR A 94 22.87 2.68 -13.10
CA THR A 94 23.72 3.86 -13.03
C THR A 94 22.96 5.17 -12.74
N ASP A 95 21.63 5.17 -12.83
CA ASP A 95 20.79 6.32 -12.49
C ASP A 95 20.61 6.47 -10.96
N VAL A 96 20.93 5.42 -10.19
CA VAL A 96 20.77 5.36 -8.73
C VAL A 96 22.09 5.67 -8.03
N ARG A 97 22.07 6.55 -7.04
CA ARG A 97 23.25 6.88 -6.25
C ARG A 97 23.37 5.97 -5.04
N GLY A 98 24.40 5.15 -4.99
CA GLY A 98 24.69 4.23 -3.89
C GLY A 98 25.78 4.76 -2.97
N ASN A 99 25.56 4.66 -1.65
CA ASN A 99 26.54 4.97 -0.61
C ASN A 99 26.53 3.88 0.47
N PHE A 100 27.58 3.86 1.30
CA PHE A 100 27.64 2.96 2.45
C PHE A 100 28.31 3.66 3.64
N LEU A 101 28.01 3.15 4.83
CA LEU A 101 28.61 3.55 6.11
C LEU A 101 28.96 2.29 6.89
N VAL A 102 30.24 2.08 7.16
CA VAL A 102 30.73 0.96 7.99
C VAL A 102 30.70 1.43 9.43
N GLU A 103 29.53 1.30 10.06
CA GLU A 103 29.28 1.77 11.43
C GLU A 103 28.27 0.87 12.12
N ASN A 104 28.45 0.71 13.42
CA ASN A 104 27.50 0.00 14.25
C ASN A 104 26.23 0.82 14.45
N LEU A 105 25.08 0.20 14.24
CA LEU A 105 23.78 0.87 14.34
C LEU A 105 23.54 1.50 15.73
N GLU A 106 23.95 0.84 16.81
CA GLU A 106 23.74 1.37 18.16
C GLU A 106 24.57 2.62 18.41
N THR A 107 25.83 2.60 17.95
CA THR A 107 26.71 3.78 18.00
C THR A 107 26.11 4.94 17.23
N LEU A 108 25.54 4.69 16.04
CA LEU A 108 24.90 5.70 15.23
C LEU A 108 23.60 6.24 15.86
N LEU A 109 22.78 5.38 16.45
CA LEU A 109 21.56 5.78 17.17
C LEU A 109 21.85 6.67 18.40
N GLU A 110 22.99 6.46 19.06
CA GLU A 110 23.42 7.24 20.23
C GLU A 110 24.17 8.52 19.85
N GLY A 111 25.03 8.43 18.82
CA GLY A 111 25.91 9.52 18.42
C GLY A 111 25.27 10.55 17.51
N ASP A 112 24.52 10.12 16.50
CA ASP A 112 23.84 11.00 15.53
C ASP A 112 22.44 10.51 15.16
N PRO A 113 21.44 10.68 16.05
CA PRO A 113 20.06 10.35 15.73
C PRO A 113 19.48 11.14 14.54
N SER A 114 20.08 12.29 14.22
CA SER A 114 19.62 13.15 13.12
C SER A 114 19.89 12.55 11.74
N PHE A 115 20.85 11.63 11.64
CA PHE A 115 21.15 10.87 10.43
C PHE A 115 19.88 10.25 9.81
N PHE A 116 18.97 9.74 10.65
CA PHE A 116 17.77 9.03 10.19
C PHE A 116 16.65 9.94 9.66
N MET A 117 16.76 11.26 9.85
CA MET A 117 15.68 12.21 9.53
C MET A 117 15.52 12.56 8.04
N GLY A 118 16.45 12.15 7.20
CA GLY A 118 16.50 12.55 5.77
C GLY A 118 16.07 11.46 4.79
N PHE A 119 15.50 10.35 5.25
CA PHE A 119 15.14 9.21 4.41
C PHE A 119 13.66 9.18 4.07
N SER A 120 13.33 8.67 2.89
CA SER A 120 11.96 8.39 2.46
C SER A 120 11.43 7.11 3.11
N ALA A 121 12.31 6.14 3.39
CA ALA A 121 12.01 4.92 4.12
C ALA A 121 13.30 4.33 4.71
N ILE A 122 13.16 3.60 5.82
CA ILE A 122 14.26 2.89 6.47
C ILE A 122 13.92 1.41 6.51
N ILE A 123 14.85 0.59 6.03
CA ILE A 123 14.75 -0.86 5.99
C ILE A 123 15.63 -1.42 7.12
N TYR A 124 15.04 -2.26 7.95
CA TYR A 124 15.70 -2.89 9.08
C TYR A 124 15.69 -4.42 8.90
N THR A 125 16.87 -5.02 8.76
CA THR A 125 17.01 -6.45 8.45
C THR A 125 17.52 -7.29 9.61
N SER A 126 17.65 -6.70 10.80
CA SER A 126 18.05 -7.41 12.00
C SER A 126 16.83 -7.85 12.83
N VAL A 127 17.00 -8.94 13.58
CA VAL A 127 16.00 -9.43 14.55
C VAL A 127 16.02 -8.69 15.88
N ARG A 128 17.03 -7.86 16.15
CA ARG A 128 17.24 -7.20 17.45
C ARG A 128 16.14 -6.17 17.72
N GLU A 129 15.32 -6.42 18.75
CA GLU A 129 14.19 -5.55 19.09
C GLU A 129 14.64 -4.24 19.75
N GLY A 130 15.70 -4.23 20.54
CA GLY A 130 16.19 -3.05 21.27
C GLY A 130 16.55 -1.87 20.35
N PRO A 131 17.45 -2.04 19.36
CA PRO A 131 17.76 -1.00 18.38
C PRO A 131 16.56 -0.57 17.54
N LEU A 132 15.67 -1.52 17.16
CA LEU A 132 14.45 -1.24 16.41
C LEU A 132 13.50 -0.30 17.17
N ILE A 133 13.29 -0.54 18.47
CA ILE A 133 12.46 0.31 19.32
C ILE A 133 13.08 1.71 19.44
N ARG A 134 14.40 1.81 19.63
CA ARG A 134 15.09 3.11 19.67
C ARG A 134 14.94 3.87 18.36
N LEU A 135 15.15 3.21 17.23
CA LEU A 135 14.95 3.78 15.90
C LEU A 135 13.51 4.27 15.71
N SER A 136 12.52 3.45 16.06
CA SER A 136 11.12 3.80 15.90
C SER A 136 10.72 5.06 16.67
N ARG A 137 11.25 5.26 17.88
CA ARG A 137 11.06 6.48 18.66
C ARG A 137 11.66 7.73 18.01
N ILE A 138 12.84 7.57 17.36
CA ILE A 138 13.50 8.66 16.66
C ILE A 138 12.66 9.10 15.46
N VAL A 139 12.25 8.15 14.59
CA VAL A 139 11.59 8.48 13.32
C VAL A 139 10.08 8.67 13.43
N SER A 140 9.43 8.24 14.51
CA SER A 140 8.00 8.47 14.73
C SER A 140 7.60 9.94 14.64
N ARG A 141 8.52 10.84 15.03
CA ARG A 141 8.30 12.29 14.98
C ARG A 141 8.31 12.88 13.57
N THR A 142 8.99 12.23 12.63
CA THR A 142 9.10 12.66 11.22
C THR A 142 8.23 11.85 10.29
N ASN A 143 7.51 10.87 10.83
CA ASN A 143 6.64 9.97 10.09
C ASN A 143 7.35 9.19 8.95
N ILE A 144 8.65 8.88 9.15
CA ILE A 144 9.43 8.06 8.23
C ILE A 144 9.05 6.59 8.47
N PRO A 145 8.61 5.85 7.43
CA PRO A 145 8.27 4.44 7.58
C PRO A 145 9.50 3.58 7.83
N ILE A 146 9.35 2.60 8.73
CA ILE A 146 10.32 1.52 8.95
C ILE A 146 9.74 0.23 8.38
N ILE A 147 10.53 -0.45 7.57
CA ILE A 147 10.21 -1.77 7.04
C ILE A 147 11.17 -2.78 7.68
N THR A 148 10.68 -3.54 8.66
CA THR A 148 11.43 -4.65 9.24
C THR A 148 11.23 -5.88 8.39
N CYS A 149 12.31 -6.44 7.83
CA CYS A 149 12.25 -7.63 6.99
C CYS A 149 13.49 -8.50 7.17
N TYR A 150 13.29 -9.75 7.57
CA TYR A 150 14.38 -10.71 7.72
C TYR A 150 13.87 -12.15 7.51
N SER A 151 14.78 -13.10 7.36
CA SER A 151 14.45 -14.53 7.29
C SER A 151 15.36 -15.35 8.18
N VAL A 152 14.82 -16.45 8.70
CA VAL A 152 15.55 -17.43 9.51
C VAL A 152 15.14 -18.82 9.04
N GLY A 153 16.06 -19.57 8.44
CA GLY A 153 15.75 -20.83 7.79
C GLY A 153 14.65 -20.66 6.73
N PHE A 154 13.56 -21.39 6.89
CA PHE A 154 12.40 -21.34 5.99
C PHE A 154 11.36 -20.29 6.40
N VAL A 155 11.58 -19.52 7.46
CA VAL A 155 10.61 -18.54 7.96
C VAL A 155 11.04 -17.14 7.59
N GLY A 156 10.15 -16.39 6.93
CA GLY A 156 10.30 -14.97 6.63
C GLY A 156 9.39 -14.11 7.50
N PHE A 157 9.86 -12.93 7.87
CA PHE A 157 9.11 -11.93 8.63
C PHE A 157 9.13 -10.58 7.92
N LEU A 158 7.98 -9.93 7.86
CA LEU A 158 7.84 -8.55 7.38
C LEU A 158 6.91 -7.76 8.28
N ARG A 159 7.30 -6.55 8.63
CA ARG A 159 6.47 -5.58 9.37
C ARG A 159 6.72 -4.18 8.86
N VAL A 160 5.67 -3.52 8.39
CA VAL A 160 5.67 -2.09 8.07
C VAL A 160 5.21 -1.31 9.29
N SER A 161 5.96 -0.30 9.69
CA SER A 161 5.60 0.61 10.78
C SER A 161 5.71 2.05 10.31
N VAL A 162 4.61 2.78 10.41
CA VAL A 162 4.52 4.21 10.14
C VAL A 162 3.42 4.81 11.02
N SER A 163 3.65 6.00 11.56
CA SER A 163 2.64 6.64 12.44
C SER A 163 1.38 6.98 11.67
N GLU A 164 1.53 7.53 10.47
CA GLU A 164 0.41 7.82 9.56
C GLU A 164 0.89 7.77 8.10
N HIS A 165 0.18 7.07 7.26
CA HIS A 165 0.43 7.00 5.82
C HIS A 165 -0.84 7.30 5.05
N VAL A 166 -0.76 8.24 4.11
CA VAL A 166 -1.88 8.67 3.28
C VAL A 166 -1.73 8.14 1.86
N ILE A 167 -2.82 7.65 1.29
CA ILE A 167 -2.85 7.06 -0.05
C ILE A 167 -3.86 7.84 -0.88
N ILE A 168 -3.41 8.38 -2.00
CA ILE A 168 -4.27 9.11 -2.94
C ILE A 168 -4.76 8.15 -4.03
N GLU A 169 -3.89 7.31 -4.56
CA GLU A 169 -4.18 6.37 -5.64
C GLU A 169 -4.06 4.93 -5.13
N SER A 170 -5.14 4.40 -4.56
CA SER A 170 -5.12 3.05 -3.98
C SER A 170 -5.19 1.93 -5.03
N HIS A 171 -5.51 2.23 -6.29
CA HIS A 171 -5.63 1.27 -7.41
C HIS A 171 -6.39 -0.01 -7.04
N PRO A 172 -7.67 0.08 -6.64
CA PRO A 172 -8.43 -1.10 -6.26
C PRO A 172 -8.63 -2.04 -7.46
N ASP A 173 -8.66 -3.36 -7.21
CA ASP A 173 -8.82 -4.40 -8.25
C ASP A 173 -10.07 -4.21 -9.11
N SER A 174 -11.11 -3.63 -8.55
CA SER A 174 -12.36 -3.30 -9.26
C SER A 174 -12.81 -1.88 -8.97
N THR A 175 -12.84 -1.04 -10.00
CA THR A 175 -13.45 0.28 -9.93
C THR A 175 -14.85 0.22 -10.50
N LYS A 176 -15.85 0.66 -9.74
CA LYS A 176 -17.20 0.81 -10.27
C LYS A 176 -17.27 2.11 -11.08
N PRO A 177 -17.82 2.09 -12.30
CA PRO A 177 -18.06 3.31 -13.05
C PRO A 177 -19.00 4.24 -12.28
N ASP A 178 -18.71 5.53 -12.28
CA ASP A 178 -19.56 6.56 -11.67
C ASP A 178 -20.41 7.23 -12.73
N PHE A 179 -21.60 6.68 -12.97
CA PHE A 179 -22.54 7.23 -13.96
C PHE A 179 -23.43 8.32 -13.39
N ARG A 180 -23.52 8.45 -12.10
CA ARG A 180 -24.29 9.45 -11.37
C ARG A 180 -25.75 9.58 -11.82
N LEU A 181 -26.42 8.44 -12.19
CA LEU A 181 -27.80 8.45 -12.66
C LEU A 181 -28.83 8.61 -11.54
N ASP A 182 -28.46 8.41 -10.31
CA ASP A 182 -29.28 8.66 -9.11
C ASP A 182 -29.36 10.15 -8.75
N ASN A 183 -28.32 10.92 -9.06
CA ASN A 183 -28.25 12.37 -8.85
C ASN A 183 -27.43 13.04 -9.96
N PRO A 184 -27.93 13.10 -11.21
CA PRO A 184 -27.17 13.59 -12.33
C PRO A 184 -26.97 15.10 -12.26
N PRO A 185 -25.77 15.63 -12.57
CA PRO A 185 -25.55 17.04 -12.77
C PRO A 185 -26.47 17.62 -13.85
N LYS A 186 -26.81 18.91 -13.74
CA LYS A 186 -27.74 19.58 -14.68
C LYS A 186 -27.32 19.41 -16.14
N ALA A 187 -26.03 19.52 -16.44
CA ALA A 187 -25.52 19.38 -17.81
C ALA A 187 -25.80 17.98 -18.39
N LEU A 188 -25.76 16.92 -17.57
CA LEU A 188 -26.14 15.57 -17.99
C LEU A 188 -27.66 15.46 -18.23
N ILE A 189 -28.48 16.06 -17.38
CA ILE A 189 -29.94 16.08 -17.56
C ILE A 189 -30.28 16.78 -18.87
N ASP A 190 -29.65 17.92 -19.16
CA ASP A 190 -29.84 18.68 -20.37
C ASP A 190 -29.42 17.88 -21.61
N LEU A 191 -28.30 17.17 -21.56
CA LEU A 191 -27.84 16.27 -22.63
C LEU A 191 -28.80 15.11 -22.86
N PHE A 192 -29.23 14.43 -21.79
CA PHE A 192 -30.12 13.29 -21.89
C PHE A 192 -31.48 13.65 -22.49
N ASN A 193 -31.97 14.86 -22.23
CA ASN A 193 -33.25 15.36 -22.74
C ASN A 193 -33.09 16.19 -24.04
N HIS A 194 -31.90 16.25 -24.63
CA HIS A 194 -31.67 17.00 -25.86
C HIS A 194 -32.49 16.40 -27.01
N PRO A 195 -33.07 17.24 -27.92
CA PRO A 195 -33.89 16.79 -29.04
C PRO A 195 -33.20 15.74 -29.94
N GLU A 196 -31.87 15.77 -30.08
CA GLU A 196 -31.08 14.76 -30.79
C GLU A 196 -31.20 13.35 -30.19
N ASN A 197 -31.69 13.23 -28.96
CA ASN A 197 -31.92 11.96 -28.25
C ASN A 197 -33.43 11.62 -28.15
N ASP A 198 -34.27 12.26 -28.94
CA ASP A 198 -35.69 11.90 -29.07
C ASP A 198 -35.84 10.65 -29.96
N PHE A 199 -35.91 9.47 -29.31
CA PHE A 199 -35.97 8.18 -30.02
C PHE A 199 -37.17 8.07 -30.98
N ASP A 200 -38.22 8.84 -30.78
CA ASP A 200 -39.38 8.82 -31.62
C ASP A 200 -39.13 9.45 -33.00
N SER A 201 -38.16 10.33 -33.13
CA SER A 201 -37.80 11.04 -34.37
C SER A 201 -36.66 10.38 -35.13
N LEU A 202 -35.86 9.50 -34.47
CA LEU A 202 -34.65 8.91 -35.04
C LEU A 202 -34.97 7.78 -36.03
N SER A 203 -34.12 7.62 -37.05
CA SER A 203 -34.06 6.44 -37.92
C SER A 203 -33.43 5.24 -37.20
N ALA A 204 -33.56 4.04 -37.73
CA ALA A 204 -32.97 2.83 -37.17
C ALA A 204 -31.43 2.92 -37.03
N ASN A 205 -30.78 3.51 -38.01
CA ASN A 205 -29.33 3.72 -37.99
C ASN A 205 -28.92 4.75 -36.90
N GLU A 206 -29.66 5.85 -36.75
CA GLU A 206 -29.39 6.85 -35.70
C GLU A 206 -29.66 6.29 -34.30
N LEU A 207 -30.72 5.45 -34.15
CA LEU A 207 -31.00 4.73 -32.88
C LEU A 207 -29.86 3.80 -32.50
N SER A 208 -29.30 3.03 -33.47
CA SER A 208 -28.18 2.11 -33.21
C SER A 208 -26.90 2.81 -32.74
N GLN A 209 -26.81 4.13 -32.95
CA GLN A 209 -25.66 4.96 -32.59
C GLN A 209 -25.80 5.69 -31.24
N VAL A 210 -26.94 5.54 -30.55
CA VAL A 210 -27.15 6.20 -29.23
C VAL A 210 -26.37 5.45 -28.15
N PRO A 211 -25.54 6.13 -27.32
CA PRO A 211 -24.86 5.50 -26.18
C PRO A 211 -25.86 4.83 -25.23
N TRP A 212 -25.56 3.61 -24.82
CA TRP A 212 -26.46 2.82 -23.96
C TRP A 212 -26.84 3.56 -22.65
N LEU A 213 -25.99 4.43 -22.15
CA LEU A 213 -26.25 5.19 -20.92
C LEU A 213 -27.44 6.15 -21.07
N ILE A 214 -27.59 6.76 -22.26
CA ILE A 214 -28.74 7.63 -22.60
C ILE A 214 -30.02 6.79 -22.65
N ILE A 215 -29.93 5.56 -23.17
CA ILE A 215 -31.05 4.62 -23.21
C ILE A 215 -31.47 4.26 -21.78
N VAL A 216 -30.53 3.87 -20.92
CA VAL A 216 -30.84 3.55 -19.52
C VAL A 216 -31.48 4.74 -18.80
N TYR A 217 -30.97 5.96 -18.99
CA TYR A 217 -31.54 7.16 -18.35
C TYR A 217 -32.99 7.42 -18.80
N LYS A 218 -33.31 7.23 -20.09
CA LYS A 218 -34.68 7.38 -20.58
C LYS A 218 -35.65 6.46 -19.88
N TYR A 219 -35.30 5.17 -19.74
CA TYR A 219 -36.16 4.18 -19.08
C TYR A 219 -36.15 4.32 -17.55
N LEU A 220 -35.06 4.76 -16.96
CA LEU A 220 -35.01 5.20 -15.56
C LEU A 220 -36.01 6.34 -15.31
N SER A 221 -36.05 7.36 -16.19
CA SER A 221 -36.99 8.48 -16.06
C SER A 221 -38.45 8.05 -16.18
N ILE A 222 -38.76 7.03 -16.99
CA ILE A 222 -40.10 6.44 -17.08
C ILE A 222 -40.43 5.71 -15.75
N PHE A 223 -39.52 4.92 -15.23
CA PHE A 223 -39.67 4.24 -13.96
C PHE A 223 -39.90 5.23 -12.81
N GLN A 224 -39.07 6.29 -12.73
CA GLN A 224 -39.19 7.32 -11.70
C GLN A 224 -40.52 8.08 -11.78
N ARG A 225 -41.03 8.38 -12.98
CA ARG A 225 -42.36 8.96 -13.16
C ARG A 225 -43.49 8.04 -12.69
N LYS A 226 -43.31 6.72 -12.86
CA LYS A 226 -44.31 5.72 -12.46
C LYS A 226 -44.34 5.47 -10.95
N TYR A 227 -43.14 5.38 -10.32
CA TYR A 227 -42.99 4.95 -8.93
C TYR A 227 -42.55 6.04 -7.96
N GLY A 228 -42.16 7.22 -8.43
CA GLY A 228 -41.72 8.34 -7.60
C GLY A 228 -40.40 8.13 -6.86
N ARG A 229 -39.62 7.10 -7.22
CA ARG A 229 -38.37 6.73 -6.54
C ARG A 229 -37.34 6.16 -7.50
N PHE A 230 -36.06 6.12 -7.04
CA PHE A 230 -35.00 5.42 -7.73
C PHE A 230 -35.15 3.88 -7.58
N PRO A 231 -34.76 3.06 -8.58
CA PRO A 231 -34.84 1.60 -8.50
C PRO A 231 -33.81 1.05 -7.52
N SER A 232 -34.28 0.44 -6.43
CA SER A 232 -33.42 -0.08 -5.36
C SER A 232 -33.33 -1.61 -5.32
N SER A 233 -34.37 -2.29 -5.83
CA SER A 233 -34.44 -3.76 -5.80
C SER A 233 -34.03 -4.39 -7.14
N TYR A 234 -33.65 -5.67 -7.10
CA TYR A 234 -33.41 -6.46 -8.31
C TYR A 234 -34.66 -6.52 -9.21
N SER A 235 -35.87 -6.57 -8.60
CA SER A 235 -37.13 -6.56 -9.34
C SER A 235 -37.34 -5.27 -10.12
N ASP A 236 -37.01 -4.11 -9.51
CA ASP A 236 -37.11 -2.81 -10.17
C ASP A 236 -36.18 -2.74 -11.40
N LYS A 237 -34.93 -3.18 -11.20
CA LYS A 237 -33.94 -3.20 -12.28
C LYS A 237 -34.34 -4.13 -13.41
N ARG A 238 -34.93 -5.28 -13.09
CA ARG A 238 -35.44 -6.23 -14.08
C ARG A 238 -36.62 -5.65 -14.88
N GLU A 239 -37.47 -4.85 -14.25
CA GLU A 239 -38.56 -4.17 -14.94
C GLU A 239 -38.00 -3.16 -15.98
N ILE A 240 -36.95 -2.40 -15.60
CA ILE A 240 -36.29 -1.48 -16.53
C ILE A 240 -35.63 -2.25 -17.68
N CYS A 241 -34.95 -3.38 -17.41
CA CYS A 241 -34.41 -4.23 -18.46
C CYS A 241 -35.51 -4.69 -19.44
N LYS A 242 -36.69 -5.07 -18.91
CA LYS A 242 -37.82 -5.46 -19.73
C LYS A 242 -38.29 -4.31 -20.63
N TYR A 243 -38.44 -3.10 -20.07
CA TYR A 243 -38.83 -1.91 -20.86
C TYR A 243 -37.82 -1.61 -21.98
N ILE A 244 -36.52 -1.73 -21.72
CA ILE A 244 -35.48 -1.49 -22.73
C ILE A 244 -35.56 -2.54 -23.87
N ASN A 245 -35.74 -3.82 -23.55
CA ASN A 245 -35.85 -4.89 -24.54
C ASN A 245 -37.13 -4.74 -25.39
N GLU A 246 -38.28 -4.52 -24.75
CA GLU A 246 -39.54 -4.28 -25.46
C GLU A 246 -39.47 -3.04 -26.39
N ALA A 247 -38.71 -2.02 -25.95
CA ALA A 247 -38.49 -0.83 -26.76
C ALA A 247 -37.60 -1.08 -27.97
N ALA A 248 -36.59 -1.94 -27.86
CA ALA A 248 -35.76 -2.30 -29.00
C ALA A 248 -36.62 -2.89 -30.15
N GLU A 249 -37.51 -3.83 -29.81
CA GLU A 249 -38.44 -4.45 -30.76
C GLU A 249 -39.40 -3.42 -31.33
N PHE A 250 -40.01 -2.61 -30.46
CA PHE A 250 -40.96 -1.57 -30.84
C PHE A 250 -40.35 -0.56 -31.84
N PHE A 251 -39.12 -0.07 -31.60
CA PHE A 251 -38.50 0.92 -32.49
C PHE A 251 -38.09 0.29 -33.83
N ILE A 252 -37.64 -0.96 -33.86
CA ILE A 252 -37.38 -1.68 -35.12
C ILE A 252 -38.65 -1.77 -35.95
N ASP A 253 -39.77 -2.16 -35.38
CA ASP A 253 -41.05 -2.26 -36.08
C ASP A 253 -41.58 -0.90 -36.52
N LYS A 254 -41.36 0.13 -35.71
CA LYS A 254 -41.74 1.51 -36.05
C LYS A 254 -40.94 2.04 -37.24
N CYS A 255 -39.63 1.78 -37.30
CA CYS A 255 -38.77 2.17 -38.43
C CYS A 255 -39.21 1.42 -39.72
N ARG A 256 -39.49 0.12 -39.62
CA ARG A 256 -40.04 -0.65 -40.75
C ARG A 256 -41.38 -0.08 -41.23
N SER A 257 -42.27 0.32 -40.33
CA SER A 257 -43.57 0.92 -40.66
C SER A 257 -43.43 2.31 -41.31
N ARG A 258 -42.32 2.99 -41.11
CA ARG A 258 -41.98 4.25 -41.78
C ARG A 258 -41.36 4.04 -43.16
N GLY A 259 -41.16 2.80 -43.60
CA GLY A 259 -40.62 2.47 -44.89
C GLY A 259 -39.09 2.37 -44.91
N GLU A 260 -38.44 2.26 -43.76
CA GLU A 260 -37.00 1.97 -43.72
C GLU A 260 -36.74 0.49 -44.12
N GLU A 261 -35.89 0.30 -45.09
CA GLU A 261 -35.45 -1.06 -45.51
C GLU A 261 -34.40 -1.58 -44.53
N LEU A 262 -34.82 -2.43 -43.60
CA LEU A 262 -33.95 -3.05 -42.60
C LEU A 262 -33.76 -4.54 -42.94
N GLU A 263 -32.53 -5.02 -42.84
CA GLU A 263 -32.25 -6.45 -42.95
C GLU A 263 -33.04 -7.23 -41.91
N ALA A 264 -33.40 -8.49 -42.20
CA ALA A 264 -34.16 -9.34 -41.29
C ALA A 264 -33.41 -9.59 -39.96
N THR A 265 -32.08 -9.50 -40.01
CA THR A 265 -31.15 -9.69 -38.88
C THR A 265 -30.77 -8.40 -38.18
N PHE A 266 -31.36 -7.26 -38.56
CA PHE A 266 -31.03 -5.97 -37.93
C PHE A 266 -31.48 -5.94 -36.46
N GLU A 267 -30.53 -5.65 -35.58
CA GLU A 267 -30.74 -5.54 -34.13
C GLU A 267 -30.15 -4.22 -33.59
N LEU A 268 -30.81 -3.67 -32.57
CA LEU A 268 -30.30 -2.52 -31.82
C LEU A 268 -29.36 -3.00 -30.72
N VAL A 269 -28.09 -3.32 -31.05
CA VAL A 269 -27.08 -3.89 -30.16
C VAL A 269 -26.88 -3.01 -28.91
N ASN A 270 -26.93 -1.69 -29.08
CA ASN A 270 -26.80 -0.73 -27.98
C ASN A 270 -27.97 -0.80 -26.97
N PHE A 271 -29.20 -1.18 -27.38
CA PHE A 271 -30.29 -1.44 -26.47
C PHE A 271 -30.06 -2.72 -25.65
N HIS A 272 -29.54 -3.76 -26.28
CA HIS A 272 -29.16 -4.99 -25.57
C HIS A 272 -28.02 -4.75 -24.60
N GLU A 273 -27.04 -3.92 -24.99
CA GLU A 273 -25.97 -3.48 -24.09
C GLU A 273 -26.53 -2.67 -22.91
N ALA A 274 -27.47 -1.74 -23.17
CA ALA A 274 -28.17 -0.99 -22.15
C ALA A 274 -28.87 -1.90 -21.13
N ALA A 275 -29.64 -2.89 -21.60
CA ALA A 275 -30.34 -3.83 -20.73
C ALA A 275 -29.38 -4.66 -19.84
N ARG A 276 -28.23 -5.10 -20.39
CA ARG A 276 -27.18 -5.79 -19.62
C ARG A 276 -26.52 -4.89 -18.58
N SER A 277 -26.37 -3.60 -18.89
CA SER A 277 -25.67 -2.62 -18.06
C SER A 277 -26.54 -2.00 -16.96
N VAL A 278 -27.87 -2.23 -16.93
CA VAL A 278 -28.80 -1.68 -15.94
C VAL A 278 -28.34 -1.89 -14.50
N ASN A 279 -27.83 -3.09 -14.17
CA ASN A 279 -27.42 -3.41 -12.81
C ASN A 279 -26.24 -2.56 -12.33
N ILE A 280 -25.30 -2.24 -13.22
CA ILE A 280 -24.13 -1.43 -12.94
C ILE A 280 -24.50 0.05 -12.98
N ALA A 281 -25.28 0.46 -14.01
CA ALA A 281 -25.68 1.85 -14.22
C ALA A 281 -26.58 2.39 -13.10
N LEU A 282 -27.50 1.57 -12.61
CA LEU A 282 -28.47 1.94 -11.58
C LEU A 282 -28.00 1.52 -10.18
N THR A 283 -26.78 1.88 -9.83
CA THR A 283 -26.24 1.75 -8.48
C THR A 283 -26.30 3.11 -7.80
N GLU A 284 -26.88 3.16 -6.59
CA GLU A 284 -26.87 4.40 -5.80
C GLU A 284 -25.43 4.82 -5.47
N THR A 285 -25.15 6.08 -5.63
CA THR A 285 -23.88 6.68 -5.24
C THR A 285 -23.87 6.85 -3.72
N LYS A 286 -22.91 6.19 -3.06
CA LYS A 286 -22.76 6.27 -1.60
C LYS A 286 -21.36 6.75 -1.26
N LEU A 287 -21.28 7.58 -0.22
CA LEU A 287 -19.99 7.95 0.35
C LEU A 287 -19.33 6.69 0.95
N PRO A 288 -18.14 6.28 0.46
CA PRO A 288 -17.43 5.13 1.02
C PRO A 288 -17.17 5.30 2.52
N GLU A 289 -17.20 4.20 3.27
CA GLU A 289 -17.03 4.22 4.72
C GLU A 289 -15.65 4.76 5.12
N GLU A 290 -14.63 4.39 4.37
CA GLU A 290 -13.25 4.86 4.61
C GLU A 290 -13.11 6.38 4.36
N VAL A 291 -13.79 6.91 3.35
CA VAL A 291 -13.82 8.36 3.11
C VAL A 291 -14.61 9.08 4.19
N ARG A 292 -15.69 8.47 4.68
CA ARG A 292 -16.45 9.00 5.82
C ARG A 292 -15.59 9.06 7.07
N ALA A 293 -14.82 8.01 7.36
CA ALA A 293 -13.88 7.98 8.48
C ALA A 293 -12.82 9.10 8.36
N ILE A 294 -12.31 9.35 7.14
CA ILE A 294 -11.39 10.48 6.89
C ILE A 294 -12.09 11.83 7.16
N PHE A 295 -13.36 11.99 6.76
CA PHE A 295 -14.10 13.23 7.01
C PHE A 295 -14.42 13.47 8.49
N GLU A 296 -14.53 12.42 9.27
CA GLU A 296 -14.76 12.46 10.71
C GLU A 296 -13.47 12.67 11.51
N ASP A 297 -12.31 12.47 10.90
CA ASP A 297 -11.01 12.66 11.55
C ASP A 297 -10.78 14.12 11.98
N ASP A 298 -10.18 14.29 13.16
CA ASP A 298 -9.89 15.61 13.73
C ASP A 298 -8.93 16.44 12.86
N GLN A 299 -8.09 15.81 12.03
CA GLN A 299 -7.17 16.48 11.12
C GLN A 299 -7.89 17.01 9.86
N CYS A 300 -9.09 16.51 9.54
CA CYS A 300 -9.86 16.90 8.37
C CYS A 300 -10.60 18.24 8.61
N ARG A 301 -9.83 19.34 8.70
CA ARG A 301 -10.34 20.70 8.92
C ARG A 301 -9.57 21.69 8.05
N LEU A 302 -10.27 22.60 7.36
CA LEU A 302 -9.62 23.66 6.58
C LEU A 302 -8.78 24.57 7.51
N SER A 303 -7.49 24.65 7.23
CA SER A 303 -6.60 25.57 7.92
C SER A 303 -6.91 27.01 7.46
N GLY A 304 -7.65 27.73 8.28
CA GLY A 304 -8.10 29.10 7.98
C GLY A 304 -9.39 29.47 8.69
N TYR A 305 -10.15 28.50 9.14
CA TYR A 305 -11.33 28.72 9.98
C TYR A 305 -10.98 28.42 11.43
N SER A 306 -10.41 29.39 12.12
CA SER A 306 -10.21 29.32 13.58
C SER A 306 -11.47 29.90 14.27
N PRO A 307 -12.30 29.06 14.93
CA PRO A 307 -13.40 29.61 15.76
C PRO A 307 -12.92 30.14 17.11
N THR A 308 -11.65 30.01 17.46
CA THR A 308 -11.12 30.44 18.75
C THR A 308 -9.75 31.10 18.61
N SER A 309 -9.65 32.32 19.15
CA SER A 309 -8.46 33.15 19.24
C SER A 309 -7.43 32.66 20.28
N ASP A 310 -7.27 31.35 20.46
CA ASP A 310 -6.28 30.77 21.37
C ASP A 310 -5.06 30.26 20.59
N PRO A 311 -3.92 30.98 20.64
CA PRO A 311 -2.68 30.56 19.98
C PRO A 311 -2.12 29.24 20.52
N SER A 312 -2.56 28.75 21.70
CA SER A 312 -2.11 27.51 22.31
C SER A 312 -2.83 26.27 21.73
N ALA A 313 -3.97 26.45 21.08
CA ALA A 313 -4.71 25.36 20.42
C ALA A 313 -4.11 24.96 19.07
N ASP A 314 -3.42 25.88 18.39
CA ASP A 314 -2.81 25.64 17.06
C ASP A 314 -1.54 24.77 17.16
N ASN A 315 -0.86 24.79 18.29
CA ASN A 315 0.34 23.96 18.55
C ASN A 315 0.04 22.45 18.76
N ARG A 316 -1.22 22.03 18.85
CA ARG A 316 -1.61 20.62 18.99
C ARG A 316 -1.92 19.95 17.64
N ARG A 317 -2.07 20.72 16.57
CA ARG A 317 -2.42 20.16 15.24
C ARG A 317 -1.26 19.55 14.50
N PHE A 318 -0.09 20.16 14.61
CA PHE A 318 1.19 19.63 14.16
C PHE A 318 2.21 20.14 15.18
N PRO A 319 2.70 19.30 16.08
CA PRO A 319 3.74 19.75 16.98
C PRO A 319 4.93 20.16 16.12
N LEU A 320 5.15 21.46 16.01
CA LEU A 320 6.42 22.01 15.50
C LEU A 320 7.47 21.57 16.52
N PHE A 321 8.10 20.44 16.26
CA PHE A 321 9.20 19.97 17.08
C PHE A 321 10.37 20.92 16.90
N ARG A 322 10.59 21.74 17.92
CA ARG A 322 11.88 22.44 18.08
C ARG A 322 12.88 21.39 18.56
N ASN A 323 14.00 21.26 17.86
CA ASN A 323 15.14 20.53 18.41
C ASN A 323 15.55 21.18 19.73
N GLN A 324 16.20 20.45 20.62
CA GLN A 324 16.62 20.97 21.94
C GLN A 324 17.53 22.21 21.85
N SER A 325 18.05 22.54 20.68
CA SER A 325 18.83 23.76 20.39
C SER A 325 17.99 24.94 19.87
N GLY A 326 16.67 24.82 19.75
CA GLY A 326 15.76 25.97 19.62
C GLY A 326 15.66 26.66 18.26
N ASN A 327 16.38 26.22 17.21
CA ASN A 327 16.60 27.07 16.03
C ASN A 327 16.13 26.54 14.67
N ASN A 328 15.51 25.35 14.56
CA ASN A 328 14.89 24.95 13.28
C ASN A 328 13.60 24.15 13.52
N PRO A 329 12.47 24.55 12.92
CA PRO A 329 11.28 23.72 12.91
C PRO A 329 11.58 22.46 12.07
N ILE A 330 11.34 21.27 12.63
CA ILE A 330 11.36 20.02 11.86
C ILE A 330 10.19 20.09 10.90
N ALA A 331 10.48 20.04 9.60
CA ALA A 331 9.47 20.09 8.56
C ALA A 331 8.51 18.91 8.71
N VAL A 332 7.23 19.20 8.90
CA VAL A 332 6.15 18.23 8.70
C VAL A 332 6.25 17.73 7.27
N ASN A 333 6.05 16.42 7.06
CA ASN A 333 6.04 15.87 5.69
C ASN A 333 5.01 16.64 4.84
N PRO A 334 5.42 17.40 3.81
CA PRO A 334 4.52 18.25 3.04
C PRO A 334 3.37 17.47 2.39
N SER A 335 3.60 16.22 2.02
CA SER A 335 2.60 15.34 1.41
C SER A 335 1.44 15.05 2.37
N LEU A 336 1.73 14.86 3.66
CA LEU A 336 0.72 14.60 4.68
C LEU A 336 -0.15 15.84 4.93
N LEU A 337 0.48 17.02 5.03
CA LEU A 337 -0.24 18.29 5.22
C LEU A 337 -1.15 18.58 4.02
N ASN A 338 -0.64 18.40 2.80
CA ASN A 338 -1.42 18.61 1.59
C ASN A 338 -2.61 17.64 1.50
N PHE A 339 -2.44 16.38 1.90
CA PHE A 339 -3.54 15.41 1.92
C PHE A 339 -4.69 15.89 2.83
N TRP A 340 -4.41 16.31 4.05
CA TRP A 340 -5.46 16.74 4.99
C TRP A 340 -6.16 18.03 4.56
N ASN A 341 -5.43 18.94 3.93
CA ASN A 341 -6.02 20.13 3.31
C ASN A 341 -6.96 19.76 2.15
N LEU A 342 -6.53 18.84 1.29
CA LEU A 342 -7.34 18.31 0.19
C LEU A 342 -8.58 17.57 0.72
N ALA A 343 -8.42 16.74 1.75
CA ALA A 343 -9.53 16.01 2.38
C ALA A 343 -10.56 16.96 3.01
N ALA A 344 -10.10 18.03 3.66
CA ALA A 344 -10.97 19.05 4.23
C ALA A 344 -11.74 19.85 3.16
N ALA A 345 -11.08 20.23 2.06
CA ALA A 345 -11.74 20.85 0.92
C ALA A 345 -12.75 19.91 0.25
N LEU A 346 -12.40 18.63 0.12
CA LEU A 346 -13.28 17.59 -0.42
C LEU A 346 -14.52 17.38 0.46
N LYS A 347 -14.35 17.36 1.78
CA LYS A 347 -15.46 17.29 2.75
C LYS A 347 -16.41 18.46 2.57
N ASP A 348 -15.88 19.68 2.52
CA ASP A 348 -16.68 20.90 2.35
C ASP A 348 -17.43 20.89 1.01
N TYR A 349 -16.76 20.53 -0.09
CA TYR A 349 -17.39 20.35 -1.40
C TYR A 349 -18.54 19.32 -1.34
N THR A 350 -18.27 18.15 -0.74
CA THR A 350 -19.25 17.05 -0.71
C THR A 350 -20.55 17.44 -0.03
N PHE A 351 -20.48 18.17 1.08
CA PHE A 351 -21.69 18.54 1.83
C PHE A 351 -22.36 19.84 1.37
N ASN A 352 -21.68 20.67 0.58
CA ASN A 352 -22.25 21.89 0.01
C ASN A 352 -22.66 21.68 -1.46
N GLU A 353 -21.72 21.78 -2.41
CA GLU A 353 -22.03 21.72 -3.85
C GLU A 353 -22.25 20.30 -4.37
N GLY A 354 -21.60 19.32 -3.76
CA GLY A 354 -21.72 17.91 -4.15
C GLY A 354 -23.06 17.26 -3.78
N GLY A 355 -23.89 17.94 -2.96
CA GLY A 355 -25.18 17.39 -2.52
C GLY A 355 -25.07 16.03 -1.82
N GLY A 356 -24.01 15.82 -1.05
CA GLY A 356 -23.70 14.55 -0.38
C GLY A 356 -22.81 13.59 -1.19
N ASN A 357 -22.44 13.97 -2.41
CA ASN A 357 -21.63 13.14 -3.30
C ASN A 357 -20.21 13.70 -3.49
N LEU A 358 -19.26 12.79 -3.69
CA LEU A 358 -17.89 13.12 -4.09
C LEU A 358 -17.85 13.71 -5.51
N PRO A 359 -16.75 14.36 -5.94
CA PRO A 359 -16.55 14.76 -7.33
C PRO A 359 -16.75 13.59 -8.29
N ILE A 360 -17.37 13.85 -9.43
CA ILE A 360 -17.52 12.84 -10.49
C ILE A 360 -16.16 12.58 -11.15
N ARG A 361 -15.89 11.32 -11.52
CA ARG A 361 -14.57 10.94 -12.06
C ARG A 361 -14.26 11.48 -13.45
N GLY A 362 -15.29 11.68 -14.27
CA GLY A 362 -15.15 12.19 -15.64
C GLY A 362 -14.70 11.14 -16.65
N ASP A 363 -14.68 9.86 -16.28
CA ASP A 363 -14.38 8.72 -17.18
C ASP A 363 -15.64 7.86 -17.42
N LEU A 364 -15.73 7.30 -18.61
CA LEU A 364 -16.80 6.39 -19.01
C LEU A 364 -16.19 5.17 -19.69
N PRO A 365 -16.80 3.99 -19.52
CA PRO A 365 -16.40 2.80 -20.28
C PRO A 365 -16.77 2.98 -21.78
N ASP A 366 -16.11 2.20 -22.63
CA ASP A 366 -16.47 2.13 -24.04
C ASP A 366 -17.92 1.69 -24.21
N MET A 367 -18.59 2.24 -25.22
CA MET A 367 -20.01 1.99 -25.49
C MET A 367 -20.25 1.79 -26.97
N THR A 368 -21.19 0.90 -27.32
CA THR A 368 -21.70 0.78 -28.68
C THR A 368 -22.46 2.06 -29.04
N SER A 369 -21.84 2.93 -29.83
CA SER A 369 -22.41 4.22 -30.27
C SER A 369 -21.58 4.83 -31.40
N SER A 370 -22.05 5.93 -32.00
CA SER A 370 -21.17 6.75 -32.83
C SER A 370 -20.11 7.45 -31.99
N SER A 371 -18.90 7.60 -32.53
CA SER A 371 -17.81 8.32 -31.85
C SER A 371 -18.22 9.74 -31.48
N GLU A 372 -19.03 10.41 -32.31
CA GLU A 372 -19.52 11.77 -32.04
C GLU A 372 -20.43 11.83 -30.79
N LYS A 373 -21.42 10.93 -30.71
CA LYS A 373 -22.36 10.92 -29.56
C LYS A 373 -21.65 10.47 -28.27
N TYR A 374 -20.72 9.50 -28.39
CA TYR A 374 -19.88 9.09 -27.26
C TYR A 374 -19.02 10.24 -26.74
N LEU A 375 -18.32 10.95 -27.63
CA LEU A 375 -17.48 12.08 -27.25
C LEU A 375 -18.28 13.24 -26.65
N LYS A 376 -19.49 13.55 -27.17
CA LYS A 376 -20.38 14.54 -26.55
C LYS A 376 -20.72 14.15 -25.12
N LEU A 377 -21.09 12.88 -24.89
CA LEU A 377 -21.39 12.37 -23.55
C LEU A 377 -20.16 12.45 -22.62
N LEU A 378 -19.02 11.96 -23.08
CA LEU A 378 -17.76 11.98 -22.33
C LEU A 378 -17.31 13.41 -21.98
N THR A 379 -17.50 14.36 -22.90
CA THR A 379 -17.16 15.77 -22.66
C THR A 379 -17.96 16.34 -21.50
N VAL A 380 -19.27 16.08 -21.43
CA VAL A 380 -20.11 16.56 -20.32
C VAL A 380 -19.65 15.97 -18.97
N TYR A 381 -19.26 14.69 -18.93
CA TYR A 381 -18.70 14.08 -17.71
C TYR A 381 -17.36 14.72 -17.32
N ARG A 382 -16.49 14.99 -18.28
CA ARG A 382 -15.19 15.65 -18.04
C ARG A 382 -15.34 17.08 -17.57
N GLU A 383 -16.26 17.85 -18.16
CA GLU A 383 -16.57 19.21 -17.73
C GLU A 383 -17.14 19.25 -16.31
N ALA A 384 -18.01 18.31 -15.96
CA ALA A 384 -18.52 18.19 -14.60
C ALA A 384 -17.40 17.86 -13.59
N ALA A 385 -16.46 17.00 -13.97
CA ALA A 385 -15.29 16.68 -13.15
C ALA A 385 -14.36 17.90 -12.99
N GLU A 386 -14.07 18.62 -14.07
CA GLU A 386 -13.20 19.81 -14.03
C GLU A 386 -13.82 20.95 -13.22
N ASN A 387 -15.13 21.17 -13.31
CA ASN A 387 -15.86 22.13 -12.47
C ASN A 387 -15.70 21.80 -10.97
N ALA A 388 -15.73 20.52 -10.61
CA ALA A 388 -15.48 20.11 -9.22
C ALA A 388 -14.02 20.38 -8.80
N VAL A 389 -13.05 20.17 -9.69
CA VAL A 389 -11.63 20.50 -9.45
C VAL A 389 -11.45 22.01 -9.23
N GLU A 390 -12.07 22.86 -10.05
CA GLU A 390 -12.03 24.32 -9.89
C GLU A 390 -12.62 24.77 -8.55
N GLN A 391 -13.72 24.16 -8.12
CA GLN A 391 -14.34 24.44 -6.84
C GLN A 391 -13.44 24.01 -5.66
N LEU A 392 -12.77 22.86 -5.75
CA LEU A 392 -11.76 22.43 -4.77
C LEU A 392 -10.57 23.39 -4.75
N ALA A 393 -10.05 23.77 -5.92
CA ALA A 393 -8.93 24.70 -6.05
C ALA A 393 -9.23 26.07 -5.44
N SER A 394 -10.45 26.57 -5.60
CA SER A 394 -10.87 27.85 -5.00
C SER A 394 -10.78 27.84 -3.47
N ARG A 395 -11.10 26.69 -2.83
CA ARG A 395 -11.01 26.51 -1.37
C ARG A 395 -9.58 26.41 -0.88
N LEU A 396 -8.68 25.98 -1.75
CA LEU A 396 -7.27 25.72 -1.46
C LEU A 396 -6.36 26.87 -1.91
N SER A 397 -6.93 27.98 -2.39
CA SER A 397 -6.19 29.13 -2.93
C SER A 397 -5.19 29.77 -1.96
N ASN A 398 -5.38 29.58 -0.65
CA ASN A 398 -4.50 30.07 0.40
C ASN A 398 -3.31 29.13 0.71
N ILE A 399 -3.23 27.97 0.05
CA ILE A 399 -2.18 26.99 0.27
C ILE A 399 -1.12 27.15 -0.81
N GLU A 400 0.04 27.69 -0.42
CA GLU A 400 1.16 27.85 -1.33
C GLU A 400 1.76 26.49 -1.74
N GLY A 401 2.09 26.38 -3.03
CA GLY A 401 2.84 25.21 -3.54
C GLY A 401 2.02 23.95 -3.81
N LEU A 402 0.68 24.02 -3.82
CA LEU A 402 -0.19 22.91 -4.20
C LEU A 402 -0.55 23.01 -5.70
N PRO A 403 0.01 22.13 -6.58
CA PRO A 403 -0.30 22.17 -8.01
C PRO A 403 -1.75 21.80 -8.30
N LEU A 404 -2.36 22.42 -9.31
CA LEU A 404 -3.72 22.09 -9.77
C LEU A 404 -3.85 20.61 -10.18
N GLU A 405 -2.78 20.03 -10.72
CA GLU A 405 -2.75 18.62 -11.12
C GLU A 405 -2.89 17.70 -9.90
N ASP A 406 -2.33 18.04 -8.75
CA ASP A 406 -2.49 17.28 -7.51
C ASP A 406 -3.95 17.30 -7.03
N ILE A 407 -4.62 18.44 -7.16
CA ILE A 407 -6.05 18.59 -6.84
C ILE A 407 -6.89 17.72 -7.79
N ARG A 408 -6.56 17.71 -9.10
CA ARG A 408 -7.24 16.89 -10.11
C ARG A 408 -7.09 15.40 -9.84
N ILE A 409 -5.88 14.93 -9.55
CA ILE A 409 -5.61 13.53 -9.21
C ILE A 409 -6.37 13.14 -7.93
N PHE A 410 -6.37 14.00 -6.92
CA PHE A 410 -7.08 13.77 -5.67
C PHE A 410 -8.60 13.69 -5.89
N ALA A 411 -9.18 14.62 -6.65
CA ALA A 411 -10.61 14.64 -6.97
C ALA A 411 -11.04 13.39 -7.74
N LYS A 412 -10.24 12.96 -8.73
CA LYS A 412 -10.49 11.76 -9.52
C LYS A 412 -10.49 10.49 -8.66
N ASN A 413 -9.62 10.44 -7.65
CA ASN A 413 -9.47 9.29 -6.75
C ASN A 413 -10.22 9.44 -5.43
N ALA A 414 -11.07 10.45 -5.28
CA ALA A 414 -11.74 10.81 -4.03
C ALA A 414 -12.47 9.64 -3.32
N ALA A 415 -13.02 8.69 -4.07
CA ALA A 415 -13.68 7.50 -3.52
C ALA A 415 -12.69 6.44 -2.98
N TYR A 416 -11.43 6.54 -3.33
CA TYR A 416 -10.40 5.51 -3.09
C TYR A 416 -9.24 5.99 -2.23
N ILE A 417 -9.31 7.20 -1.70
CA ILE A 417 -8.31 7.71 -0.74
C ILE A 417 -8.34 6.88 0.54
N ARG A 418 -7.16 6.68 1.16
CA ARG A 418 -7.02 5.92 2.39
C ARG A 418 -6.05 6.62 3.34
N VAL A 419 -6.27 6.42 4.62
CA VAL A 419 -5.34 6.78 5.69
C VAL A 419 -5.06 5.54 6.50
N ILE A 420 -3.79 5.22 6.67
CA ILE A 420 -3.32 4.06 7.40
C ILE A 420 -2.49 4.53 8.57
N ARG A 421 -2.76 3.97 9.75
CA ARG A 421 -1.99 4.17 10.97
C ARG A 421 -1.58 2.82 11.51
N CYS A 422 -0.29 2.53 11.47
CA CYS A 422 0.23 1.32 12.07
C CYS A 422 0.32 1.52 13.58
N GLY A 423 0.06 0.45 14.35
CA GLY A 423 0.31 0.43 15.78
C GLY A 423 1.79 0.71 16.11
N SER A 424 2.03 1.20 17.32
CA SER A 424 3.39 1.44 17.80
C SER A 424 4.18 0.14 17.89
N LEU A 425 5.35 0.07 17.21
CA LEU A 425 6.27 -1.05 17.36
C LEU A 425 6.67 -1.29 18.82
N GLU A 426 6.83 -0.23 19.60
CA GLU A 426 7.18 -0.34 21.00
C GLU A 426 6.06 -0.98 21.82
N GLU A 427 4.80 -0.62 21.55
CA GLU A 427 3.64 -1.23 22.20
C GLU A 427 3.49 -2.69 21.78
N GLU A 428 3.61 -2.99 20.47
CA GLU A 428 3.56 -4.34 19.93
C GLU A 428 4.63 -5.26 20.54
N LEU A 429 5.85 -4.76 20.70
CA LEU A 429 6.97 -5.55 21.20
C LEU A 429 7.03 -5.62 22.73
N LYS A 430 6.49 -4.65 23.46
CA LYS A 430 6.47 -4.62 24.94
C LYS A 430 5.20 -5.18 25.56
N GLN A 431 4.08 -4.88 24.94
CA GLN A 431 2.77 -5.34 25.36
C GLN A 431 2.24 -6.19 24.22
N SER A 432 2.19 -7.48 24.41
CA SER A 432 1.54 -8.28 23.40
C SER A 432 0.08 -7.85 23.25
N PRO A 433 -0.44 -7.89 22.03
CA PRO A 433 -1.77 -7.39 21.72
C PRO A 433 -2.86 -8.14 22.49
N ALA A 434 -3.83 -7.39 22.96
CA ALA A 434 -4.83 -7.76 23.95
C ALA A 434 -5.95 -8.71 23.48
N ARG A 435 -5.81 -9.40 22.34
CA ARG A 435 -6.79 -10.41 21.88
C ARG A 435 -6.26 -11.83 21.94
N VAL A 436 -5.72 -12.19 23.10
CA VAL A 436 -5.21 -13.55 23.37
C VAL A 436 -6.31 -14.62 23.38
N GLU A 437 -7.56 -14.24 23.58
CA GLU A 437 -8.69 -15.18 23.63
C GLU A 437 -8.99 -15.85 22.27
N ASP A 438 -8.67 -15.19 21.15
CA ASP A 438 -8.84 -15.70 19.79
C ASP A 438 -7.59 -16.43 19.25
N LEU A 439 -6.47 -16.38 19.96
CA LEU A 439 -5.27 -17.13 19.61
C LEU A 439 -5.48 -18.61 19.95
N HIS A 440 -6.22 -19.30 19.13
CA HIS A 440 -6.21 -20.76 19.09
C HIS A 440 -4.83 -21.24 18.64
N LEU A 441 -3.85 -21.13 19.55
CA LEU A 441 -2.50 -21.69 19.42
C LEU A 441 -2.55 -23.22 19.55
N ILE A 442 -3.49 -23.85 18.91
CA ILE A 442 -3.51 -25.27 18.73
C ILE A 442 -2.65 -25.50 17.50
N PRO A 443 -1.59 -26.33 17.56
CA PRO A 443 -0.98 -26.88 16.36
C PRO A 443 -2.12 -27.51 15.57
N SER A 444 -2.62 -26.80 14.57
CA SER A 444 -3.66 -27.36 13.72
C SER A 444 -2.95 -28.34 12.79
N TYR A 445 -3.52 -29.50 12.61
CA TYR A 445 -3.15 -30.44 11.55
C TYR A 445 -3.19 -29.79 10.14
N GLU A 446 -3.70 -28.57 10.04
CA GLU A 446 -3.89 -27.78 8.82
C GLU A 446 -2.75 -26.76 8.56
N GLY A 447 -1.67 -26.73 9.36
CA GLY A 447 -0.44 -26.01 9.02
C GLY A 447 -0.45 -24.49 9.23
N ASN A 448 -1.40 -23.91 9.98
CA ASN A 448 -1.39 -22.48 10.26
C ASN A 448 -0.59 -22.17 11.55
N ASP A 449 0.73 -22.39 11.50
CA ASP A 449 1.64 -22.19 12.63
C ASP A 449 2.29 -20.79 12.64
N ALA A 450 1.75 -19.85 11.87
CA ALA A 450 2.37 -18.53 11.68
C ALA A 450 2.57 -17.77 13.01
N MET A 451 1.60 -17.84 13.92
CA MET A 451 1.71 -17.20 15.23
C MET A 451 2.78 -17.87 16.11
N LEU A 452 2.93 -19.19 16.03
CA LEU A 452 4.01 -19.90 16.74
C LEU A 452 5.37 -19.47 16.20
N TRP A 453 5.53 -19.37 14.87
CA TRP A 453 6.75 -18.86 14.27
C TRP A 453 7.05 -17.42 14.67
N TYR A 454 6.05 -16.57 14.79
CA TYR A 454 6.22 -15.20 15.29
C TYR A 454 6.82 -15.19 16.71
N PHE A 455 6.27 -15.99 17.63
CA PHE A 455 6.81 -16.10 18.98
C PHE A 455 8.21 -16.75 19.02
N MET A 456 8.46 -17.70 18.14
CA MET A 456 9.78 -18.33 17.99
C MET A 456 10.83 -17.32 17.52
N LEU A 457 10.53 -16.49 16.52
CA LEU A 457 11.41 -15.44 16.03
C LEU A 457 11.72 -14.41 17.12
N ARG A 458 10.72 -13.99 17.89
CA ARG A 458 10.92 -13.08 19.03
C ARG A 458 11.72 -13.71 20.15
N GLY A 459 11.48 -14.97 20.45
CA GLY A 459 12.30 -15.73 21.41
C GLY A 459 13.76 -15.84 20.96
N ALA A 460 13.99 -16.09 19.67
CA ALA A 460 15.32 -16.15 19.08
C ALA A 460 16.01 -14.76 19.10
N ALA A 461 15.26 -13.67 18.89
CA ALA A 461 15.75 -12.30 19.05
C ALA A 461 16.25 -12.03 20.48
N GLY A 462 15.46 -12.39 21.50
CA GLY A 462 15.87 -12.27 22.90
C GLY A 462 17.08 -13.13 23.25
N PHE A 463 17.16 -14.35 22.69
CA PHE A 463 18.35 -15.18 22.83
C PHE A 463 19.59 -14.51 22.22
N TYR A 464 19.45 -13.95 21.01
CA TYR A 464 20.53 -13.26 20.31
C TYR A 464 21.02 -12.02 21.08
N GLU A 465 20.10 -11.23 21.64
CA GLU A 465 20.47 -10.06 22.45
C GLU A 465 21.25 -10.43 23.72
N GLU A 466 20.91 -11.56 24.36
CA GLU A 466 21.60 -12.02 25.58
C GLU A 466 22.94 -12.70 25.29
N ASN A 467 23.07 -13.46 24.19
CA ASN A 467 24.20 -14.33 23.93
C ASN A 467 25.14 -13.85 22.79
N GLY A 468 24.76 -12.82 22.01
CA GLY A 468 25.54 -12.29 20.88
C GLY A 468 25.64 -13.25 19.69
N ARG A 469 24.85 -14.33 19.69
CA ARG A 469 24.83 -15.37 18.65
C ARG A 469 23.42 -15.95 18.49
N TRP A 470 23.18 -16.60 17.37
CA TRP A 470 21.93 -17.33 17.15
C TRP A 470 21.86 -18.63 17.96
N PRO A 471 20.66 -19.07 18.41
CA PRO A 471 20.49 -20.36 19.03
C PRO A 471 20.88 -21.47 18.05
N GLY A 472 21.66 -22.43 18.50
CA GLY A 472 22.17 -23.53 17.68
C GLY A 472 23.36 -23.19 16.77
N ASN A 473 23.79 -21.94 16.70
CA ASN A 473 25.01 -21.50 16.01
C ASN A 473 26.10 -21.18 17.02
N PRO A 474 27.29 -21.82 16.96
CA PRO A 474 28.39 -21.57 17.90
C PRO A 474 29.09 -20.22 17.67
N TYR A 475 28.91 -19.60 16.50
CA TYR A 475 29.64 -18.39 16.12
C TYR A 475 28.84 -17.12 16.44
N GLY A 476 29.52 -16.12 16.94
CA GLY A 476 28.97 -14.77 17.10
C GLY A 476 28.97 -13.97 15.79
N SER A 477 28.42 -12.77 15.83
CA SER A 477 28.39 -11.84 14.68
C SER A 477 29.79 -11.44 14.16
N SER A 478 30.83 -11.60 14.97
CA SER A 478 32.23 -11.38 14.59
C SER A 478 32.87 -12.57 13.87
N GLY A 479 32.18 -13.70 13.75
CA GLY A 479 32.75 -14.96 13.23
C GLY A 479 33.67 -15.69 14.21
N GLU A 480 33.84 -15.17 15.43
CA GLU A 480 34.57 -15.81 16.50
C GLU A 480 33.65 -16.73 17.30
N SER A 481 34.20 -17.85 17.84
CA SER A 481 33.42 -18.76 18.64
C SER A 481 33.00 -18.12 19.96
N ALA A 482 31.70 -17.83 20.09
CA ALA A 482 31.10 -17.27 21.30
C ALA A 482 30.52 -18.34 22.23
N ALA A 483 30.57 -19.61 21.84
CA ALA A 483 30.14 -20.73 22.67
C ALA A 483 31.33 -21.30 23.48
N PRO A 484 31.11 -21.82 24.71
CA PRO A 484 32.14 -22.57 25.41
C PRO A 484 32.50 -23.83 24.61
N ILE A 485 33.70 -23.81 24.01
CA ILE A 485 34.24 -24.96 23.26
C ILE A 485 34.47 -26.07 24.27
N ALA A 486 33.81 -27.21 24.10
CA ALA A 486 34.20 -28.42 24.82
C ALA A 486 35.60 -28.81 24.36
N GLU A 487 36.56 -28.91 25.30
CA GLU A 487 37.94 -29.26 25.03
C GLU A 487 38.00 -30.53 24.19
N GLY A 488 38.45 -30.46 22.93
CA GLY A 488 38.75 -31.59 22.06
C GLY A 488 38.01 -31.73 20.73
N GLY A 489 37.23 -30.76 20.29
CA GLY A 489 36.52 -30.81 18.99
C GLY A 489 37.28 -30.10 17.88
N SER A 490 37.47 -30.76 16.73
CA SER A 490 37.97 -30.16 15.49
C SER A 490 37.01 -29.13 14.94
N ASP A 491 37.51 -28.04 14.41
CA ASP A 491 36.86 -26.78 13.96
C ASP A 491 35.81 -26.88 12.83
N GLU A 492 35.34 -28.04 12.47
CA GLU A 492 34.52 -28.23 11.30
C GLU A 492 33.31 -29.13 11.55
N GLN A 493 32.24 -28.66 12.17
CA GLN A 493 30.89 -29.18 11.84
C GLN A 493 29.83 -28.67 12.81
N PHE A 494 28.66 -28.37 12.26
CA PHE A 494 27.38 -28.22 12.95
C PHE A 494 27.28 -29.27 14.07
N SER A 495 27.55 -28.89 15.30
CA SER A 495 27.58 -29.87 16.40
C SER A 495 26.14 -30.06 16.90
N PRO A 496 25.52 -31.24 16.75
CA PRO A 496 24.19 -31.53 17.31
C PRO A 496 24.09 -31.16 18.79
N HIS A 497 25.22 -31.21 19.49
CA HIS A 497 25.34 -30.89 20.91
C HIS A 497 24.97 -29.42 21.22
N ILE A 498 25.26 -28.43 20.33
CA ILE A 498 24.91 -27.02 20.58
C ILE A 498 23.41 -26.82 20.47
N VAL A 499 22.75 -27.47 19.52
CA VAL A 499 21.29 -27.45 19.40
C VAL A 499 20.63 -27.91 20.69
N GLU A 500 21.08 -29.05 21.23
CA GLU A 500 20.56 -29.61 22.49
C GLU A 500 20.81 -28.70 23.70
N LEU A 501 21.97 -28.03 23.76
CA LEU A 501 22.30 -27.07 24.83
C LEU A 501 21.47 -25.78 24.76
N ASP A 502 21.18 -25.29 23.56
CA ASP A 502 20.47 -24.04 23.38
C ASP A 502 18.94 -24.18 23.43
N MET A 503 18.38 -25.35 23.16
CA MET A 503 16.93 -25.59 23.22
C MET A 503 16.28 -25.13 24.55
N PRO A 504 16.79 -25.49 25.75
CA PRO A 504 16.19 -25.04 27.00
C PRO A 504 16.30 -23.52 27.19
N ARG A 505 17.39 -22.92 26.73
CA ARG A 505 17.63 -21.49 26.81
C ARG A 505 16.65 -20.72 25.88
N LEU A 506 16.57 -21.16 24.63
CA LEU A 506 15.62 -20.61 23.67
C LEU A 506 14.16 -20.73 24.16
N LYS A 507 13.81 -21.93 24.69
CA LYS A 507 12.48 -22.16 25.28
C LYS A 507 12.16 -21.19 26.41
N ASN A 508 13.13 -20.84 27.24
CA ASN A 508 12.97 -19.84 28.29
C ASN A 508 12.69 -18.45 27.71
N HIS A 509 13.37 -18.03 26.62
CA HIS A 509 13.10 -16.76 25.96
C HIS A 509 11.71 -16.73 25.33
N VAL A 510 11.31 -17.79 24.61
CA VAL A 510 9.97 -17.92 24.04
C VAL A 510 8.91 -17.87 25.14
N ASN A 511 9.12 -18.55 26.27
CA ASN A 511 8.20 -18.53 27.40
C ASN A 511 8.07 -17.11 28.02
N ARG A 512 9.15 -16.33 28.09
CA ARG A 512 9.10 -14.93 28.53
C ARG A 512 8.22 -14.10 27.58
N VAL A 513 8.39 -14.26 26.27
CA VAL A 513 7.57 -13.59 25.26
C VAL A 513 6.10 -13.99 25.37
N LEU A 514 5.80 -15.29 25.48
CA LEU A 514 4.43 -15.80 25.69
C LEU A 514 3.79 -15.25 26.96
N THR A 515 4.54 -15.24 28.08
CA THR A 515 4.04 -14.71 29.35
C THR A 515 3.73 -13.23 29.28
N SER A 516 4.63 -12.43 28.67
CA SER A 516 4.38 -10.99 28.46
C SER A 516 3.18 -10.74 27.54
N SER A 517 2.87 -11.71 26.69
CA SER A 517 1.75 -11.74 25.77
C SER A 517 0.44 -12.28 26.38
N GLY A 518 0.45 -12.70 27.64
CA GLY A 518 -0.71 -13.35 28.27
C GLY A 518 -1.04 -14.74 27.72
N VAL A 519 -0.12 -15.37 26.97
CA VAL A 519 -0.29 -16.69 26.37
C VAL A 519 0.25 -17.77 27.29
N ALA A 520 -0.43 -18.91 27.36
CA ALA A 520 0.01 -20.04 28.18
C ALA A 520 1.32 -20.64 27.66
N VAL A 521 2.33 -20.77 28.54
CA VAL A 521 3.70 -21.22 28.20
C VAL A 521 3.83 -22.66 27.70
N ASN A 522 2.82 -23.50 27.89
CA ASN A 522 2.84 -24.91 27.47
C ASN A 522 2.30 -25.14 26.03
N ARG A 523 2.15 -24.09 25.25
CA ARG A 523 1.59 -24.15 23.89
C ARG A 523 2.63 -24.40 22.80
N VAL A 524 3.91 -24.14 23.06
CA VAL A 524 4.98 -24.34 22.07
C VAL A 524 5.60 -25.72 22.24
N SER A 525 5.57 -26.54 21.19
CA SER A 525 6.18 -27.85 21.19
C SER A 525 7.72 -27.75 21.09
N ASP A 526 8.41 -28.78 21.60
CA ASP A 526 9.85 -28.85 21.51
C ASP A 526 10.36 -28.96 20.06
N ASP A 527 9.51 -29.45 19.14
CA ASP A 527 9.85 -29.54 17.72
C ASP A 527 10.11 -28.16 17.10
N PHE A 528 9.28 -27.12 17.41
CA PHE A 528 9.52 -25.76 16.95
C PHE A 528 10.79 -25.17 17.53
N VAL A 529 11.07 -25.43 18.81
CA VAL A 529 12.29 -24.96 19.48
C VAL A 529 13.51 -25.61 18.86
N HIS A 530 13.45 -26.92 18.63
CA HIS A 530 14.53 -27.69 17.97
C HIS A 530 14.78 -27.16 16.57
N GLU A 531 13.71 -26.93 15.78
CA GLU A 531 13.81 -26.47 14.41
C GLU A 531 14.41 -25.06 14.33
N MET A 532 14.04 -24.15 15.21
CA MET A 532 14.62 -22.81 15.28
C MET A 532 16.13 -22.87 15.64
N CYS A 533 16.53 -23.73 16.58
CA CYS A 533 17.95 -23.97 16.88
C CYS A 533 18.67 -24.59 15.68
N ARG A 534 18.04 -25.53 14.97
CA ARG A 534 18.59 -26.13 13.76
C ARG A 534 18.80 -25.12 12.64
N PHE A 535 17.93 -24.11 12.52
CA PHE A 535 18.11 -23.01 11.55
C PHE A 535 19.36 -22.17 11.87
N GLY A 536 19.71 -21.99 13.14
CA GLY A 536 20.94 -21.33 13.56
C GLY A 536 21.12 -19.90 13.03
N GLY A 537 20.02 -19.20 12.71
CA GLY A 537 20.04 -17.88 12.09
C GLY A 537 20.40 -17.87 10.60
N GLY A 538 20.53 -19.04 9.97
CA GLY A 538 20.90 -19.13 8.54
C GLY A 538 19.80 -18.56 7.65
N GLU A 539 20.18 -17.73 6.68
CA GLU A 539 19.30 -17.26 5.63
C GLU A 539 19.41 -18.19 4.41
N ILE A 540 18.28 -18.56 3.82
CA ILE A 540 18.22 -19.33 2.57
C ILE A 540 17.96 -18.34 1.43
N HIS A 541 18.82 -18.35 0.39
CA HIS A 541 18.73 -17.37 -0.71
C HIS A 541 17.33 -17.28 -1.32
N SER A 542 16.65 -18.40 -1.58
CA SER A 542 15.30 -18.39 -2.16
C SER A 542 14.25 -17.70 -1.27
N ILE A 543 14.37 -17.88 0.06
CA ILE A 543 13.49 -17.21 1.03
C ILE A 543 13.85 -15.73 1.11
N ALA A 544 15.14 -15.42 1.17
CA ALA A 544 15.64 -14.04 1.18
C ALA A 544 15.19 -13.26 -0.07
N ALA A 545 15.29 -13.84 -1.26
CA ALA A 545 14.86 -13.24 -2.50
C ALA A 545 13.34 -12.99 -2.54
N PHE A 546 12.55 -13.95 -2.06
CA PHE A 546 11.10 -13.84 -1.99
C PHE A 546 10.67 -12.73 -1.01
N MET A 547 11.21 -12.74 0.21
CA MET A 547 10.92 -11.73 1.22
C MET A 547 11.42 -10.34 0.80
N GLY A 548 12.61 -10.26 0.21
CA GLY A 548 13.15 -9.02 -0.35
C GLY A 548 12.27 -8.44 -1.46
N GLY A 549 11.67 -9.30 -2.30
CA GLY A 549 10.72 -8.88 -3.34
C GLY A 549 9.43 -8.29 -2.75
N ILE A 550 8.82 -8.95 -1.77
CA ILE A 550 7.61 -8.45 -1.09
C ILE A 550 7.92 -7.13 -0.39
N ALA A 551 8.98 -7.07 0.40
CA ALA A 551 9.35 -5.87 1.15
C ALA A 551 9.67 -4.68 0.22
N ALA A 552 10.31 -4.90 -0.92
CA ALA A 552 10.57 -3.85 -1.90
C ALA A 552 9.27 -3.25 -2.46
N GLN A 553 8.25 -4.07 -2.71
CA GLN A 553 6.95 -3.56 -3.13
C GLN A 553 6.29 -2.70 -2.05
N GLU A 554 6.38 -3.10 -0.79
CA GLU A 554 5.86 -2.28 0.31
C GLU A 554 6.60 -0.93 0.41
N VAL A 555 7.92 -0.90 0.21
CA VAL A 555 8.69 0.36 0.14
C VAL A 555 8.19 1.23 -1.01
N ILE A 556 7.98 0.67 -2.21
CA ILE A 556 7.48 1.41 -3.37
C ILE A 556 6.10 2.02 -3.08
N LYS A 557 5.17 1.25 -2.52
CA LYS A 557 3.83 1.74 -2.13
C LYS A 557 3.92 2.93 -1.16
N LEU A 558 4.77 2.80 -0.13
CA LEU A 558 4.97 3.84 0.88
C LEU A 558 5.61 5.10 0.29
N VAL A 559 6.59 4.96 -0.58
CA VAL A 559 7.29 6.09 -1.20
C VAL A 559 6.41 6.81 -2.21
N THR A 560 5.66 6.07 -3.02
CA THR A 560 4.83 6.65 -4.08
C THR A 560 3.45 7.12 -3.60
N HIS A 561 3.04 6.78 -2.39
CA HIS A 561 1.68 7.00 -1.86
C HIS A 561 0.59 6.36 -2.72
N GLN A 562 0.93 5.25 -3.37
CA GLN A 562 0.03 4.47 -4.23
C GLN A 562 -0.09 3.04 -3.70
N PHE A 563 -1.23 2.40 -3.96
CA PHE A 563 -1.59 1.10 -3.43
C PHE A 563 -1.63 1.06 -1.88
N VAL A 564 -2.34 0.09 -1.35
CA VAL A 564 -2.46 -0.08 0.10
C VAL A 564 -1.33 -0.95 0.62
N PRO A 565 -0.46 -0.45 1.53
CA PRO A 565 0.59 -1.27 2.12
C PRO A 565 0.04 -2.26 3.16
N ILE A 566 0.82 -3.30 3.42
CA ILE A 566 0.53 -4.29 4.47
C ILE A 566 0.85 -3.65 5.83
N CYS A 567 -0.14 -3.57 6.72
CA CYS A 567 0.02 -2.99 8.06
C CYS A 567 0.14 -4.02 9.18
N GLN A 568 -0.26 -5.25 8.93
CA GLN A 568 -0.11 -6.35 9.88
C GLN A 568 1.27 -6.99 9.75
N PRO A 569 1.81 -7.58 10.83
CA PRO A 569 2.97 -8.45 10.70
C PRO A 569 2.67 -9.62 9.76
N LEU A 570 3.59 -9.89 8.85
CA LEU A 570 3.50 -10.96 7.88
C LEU A 570 4.51 -12.04 8.23
N ILE A 571 4.04 -13.28 8.31
CA ILE A 571 4.88 -14.48 8.38
C ILE A 571 4.76 -15.24 7.05
N TYR A 572 5.90 -15.54 6.46
CA TYR A 572 6.03 -16.49 5.38
C TYR A 572 6.61 -17.80 5.91
N ASN A 573 5.89 -18.88 5.74
CA ASN A 573 6.36 -20.23 6.04
C ASN A 573 6.76 -20.92 4.72
N GLY A 574 8.04 -21.00 4.44
CA GLY A 574 8.57 -21.62 3.21
C GLY A 574 8.43 -23.14 3.17
N ILE A 575 8.15 -23.80 4.30
CA ILE A 575 7.88 -25.24 4.36
C ILE A 575 6.50 -25.55 3.77
N THR A 576 5.49 -24.78 4.18
CA THR A 576 4.11 -24.92 3.70
C THR A 576 3.79 -24.00 2.51
N GLN A 577 4.69 -23.08 2.16
CA GLN A 577 4.52 -22.06 1.12
C GLN A 577 3.30 -21.12 1.38
N GLN A 578 3.04 -20.83 2.63
CA GLN A 578 1.92 -19.98 3.04
C GLN A 578 2.40 -18.62 3.55
N ILE A 579 1.63 -17.58 3.22
CA ILE A 579 1.74 -16.24 3.79
C ILE A 579 0.55 -16.03 4.73
N THR A 580 0.82 -15.58 5.93
CA THR A 580 -0.20 -15.24 6.91
C THR A 580 0.03 -13.83 7.44
N LEU A 581 -1.02 -13.01 7.42
CA LEU A 581 -1.05 -11.73 8.11
C LEU A 581 -1.56 -11.98 9.53
N LEU A 582 -0.83 -11.47 10.52
CA LEU A 582 -1.19 -11.65 11.92
C LEU A 582 -2.09 -10.51 12.36
N GLU A 583 -3.29 -10.82 12.82
CA GLU A 583 -4.20 -9.86 13.44
C GLU A 583 -3.97 -9.88 14.96
N PHE A 584 -3.71 -8.72 15.52
CA PHE A 584 -3.48 -8.54 16.95
C PHE A 584 -4.59 -7.70 17.59
#